data_e9f47001ed0de05a4f7d54f070e47e97
#
_entry.id   e9f47001ed0de05a4f7d54f070e47e97
#
_cell.length_a   1.000
_cell.length_b   1.000
_cell.length_c   1.000
_cell.angle_alpha   90.00
_cell.angle_beta   90.00
_cell.angle_gamma   90.00
#
_symmetry.space_group_name_H-M   'P 1'
#
loop_
_entity.id
_entity.type
_entity.pdbx_description
1 polymer ?
#
loop_
_entity_poly.entity_id
_entity_poly.type
_entity_poly.pdbx_seq_one_letter_code
_entity_poly.pdbx_strand_id
1 'polypeptide(L)'
;SSSAASDVYKRQIHFRLNDKRLGVPLKKFRSEKTEEGKNNNRVIIEFSSPNIAKEMHVGHLRSTIIGDSLARVLEFRGYEVLRLNHVGDWGTQFGMLITHLKEVLPEALHTKDVVEISDLVNFYRQAKKRFDEDQIFQNKSRNEVVNLQAGDQESLIAWKLLCNQSRKEFQKIYDRLDIKLTERGESFYNKFLVDVIKDLKNKNLLINDQGAQCIFLDGVVGKDGKPQPIIIQKSDGGFNYATTDLGAI
;
A
#
# COMPACT_ATOMS: atom_id res chain seq x y z
N SER A 1 -13.37 -3.07 40.30
CA SER A 1 -14.38 -3.01 39.25
C SER A 1 -14.26 -1.67 38.54
N SER A 2 -13.87 -1.69 37.27
CA SER A 2 -13.88 -0.53 36.42
C SER A 2 -15.32 -0.29 35.95
N SER A 3 -15.93 0.85 36.28
CA SER A 3 -17.17 1.27 35.64
C SER A 3 -16.80 1.93 34.30
N ALA A 4 -17.15 1.31 33.20
CA ALA A 4 -17.11 1.95 31.90
C ALA A 4 -18.46 2.63 31.68
N ALA A 5 -18.47 3.93 31.46
CA ALA A 5 -19.62 4.64 30.91
C ALA A 5 -19.35 4.87 29.41
N SER A 6 -20.23 4.36 28.57
CA SER A 6 -20.17 4.63 27.11
C SER A 6 -20.99 5.88 26.83
N ASP A 7 -20.34 6.89 26.28
CA ASP A 7 -21.05 8.04 25.69
C ASP A 7 -21.31 7.74 24.21
N VAL A 8 -22.55 7.41 23.90
CA VAL A 8 -23.00 7.04 22.55
C VAL A 8 -22.93 8.23 21.57
N TYR A 9 -22.85 9.44 22.08
CA TYR A 9 -22.96 10.66 21.26
C TYR A 9 -21.75 10.94 20.37
N LYS A 10 -20.55 10.41 20.69
CA LYS A 10 -19.32 10.68 19.90
C LYS A 10 -18.49 9.42 19.56
N ARG A 11 -19.06 8.24 19.67
CA ARG A 11 -18.30 6.97 19.52
C ARG A 11 -17.04 6.94 20.39
N GLN A 12 -17.11 7.54 21.59
CA GLN A 12 -16.02 7.57 22.54
C GLN A 12 -16.34 6.61 23.69
N ILE A 13 -15.33 5.84 24.10
CA ILE A 13 -15.38 5.02 25.30
C ILE A 13 -14.56 5.74 26.36
N HIS A 14 -15.22 6.18 27.44
CA HIS A 14 -14.54 6.82 28.56
C HIS A 14 -14.24 5.79 29.65
N PHE A 15 -12.96 5.64 29.96
CA PHE A 15 -12.53 4.81 31.09
C PHE A 15 -12.16 5.69 32.27
N ARG A 16 -12.80 5.50 33.38
CA ARG A 16 -12.41 6.11 34.66
C ARG A 16 -11.65 5.08 35.50
N LEU A 17 -10.37 5.28 35.65
CA LEU A 17 -9.51 4.42 36.46
C LEU A 17 -9.58 4.87 37.90
N ASN A 18 -9.56 3.89 38.83
CA ASN A 18 -9.48 4.17 40.25
C ASN A 18 -8.04 4.61 40.60
N ASP A 19 -7.90 5.78 41.24
CA ASP A 19 -6.61 6.40 41.58
C ASP A 19 -5.68 5.47 42.36
N LYS A 20 -6.22 4.60 43.20
CA LYS A 20 -5.44 3.57 43.94
C LYS A 20 -4.83 2.52 43.01
N ARG A 21 -5.43 2.28 41.84
CA ARG A 21 -4.90 1.34 40.83
C ARG A 21 -3.94 1.98 39.86
N LEU A 22 -3.98 3.29 39.67
CA LEU A 22 -3.01 4.02 38.83
C LEU A 22 -1.63 4.10 39.47
N GLY A 23 -1.55 4.29 40.76
CA GLY A 23 -0.29 4.44 41.49
C GLY A 23 0.57 3.16 41.56
N VAL A 24 -0.04 1.99 41.60
CA VAL A 24 0.68 0.71 41.70
C VAL A 24 1.41 0.33 40.44
N PRO A 25 0.76 0.33 39.23
CA PRO A 25 1.45 0.08 37.96
C PRO A 25 2.56 1.10 37.66
N LEU A 26 2.33 2.39 37.98
CA LEU A 26 3.35 3.44 37.76
C LEU A 26 4.57 3.27 38.66
N LYS A 27 4.39 2.89 39.94
CA LYS A 27 5.50 2.58 40.83
C LYS A 27 6.26 1.35 40.36
N LYS A 28 5.56 0.31 39.95
CA LYS A 28 6.15 -0.90 39.38
C LYS A 28 6.90 -0.62 38.09
N PHE A 29 6.31 0.14 37.19
CA PHE A 29 6.92 0.58 35.92
C PHE A 29 8.21 1.43 36.14
N ARG A 30 8.25 2.20 37.22
CA ARG A 30 9.41 3.04 37.55
C ARG A 30 10.53 2.28 38.27
N SER A 31 10.21 1.23 39.01
CA SER A 31 11.17 0.48 39.82
C SER A 31 11.68 -0.81 39.16
N GLU A 32 10.89 -1.42 38.31
CA GLU A 32 11.33 -2.59 37.56
C GLU A 32 11.86 -2.09 36.19
N LYS A 33 13.16 -2.31 35.90
CA LYS A 33 13.57 -2.54 34.53
C LYS A 33 12.69 -3.71 34.10
N THR A 34 11.69 -3.44 33.29
CA THR A 34 10.89 -4.49 32.65
C THR A 34 11.90 -5.47 32.09
N GLU A 35 11.98 -6.66 32.67
CA GLU A 35 12.62 -7.76 31.98
C GLU A 35 11.92 -7.81 30.65
N GLU A 36 12.61 -7.40 29.60
CA GLU A 36 12.15 -7.51 28.23
C GLU A 36 11.90 -9.00 28.03
N GLY A 37 10.68 -9.40 28.31
CA GLY A 37 10.24 -10.75 28.03
C GLY A 37 10.38 -10.88 26.51
N LYS A 38 11.44 -11.55 26.05
CA LYS A 38 11.62 -11.86 24.63
C LYS A 38 10.40 -12.66 24.21
N ASN A 39 9.41 -11.96 23.69
CA ASN A 39 8.30 -12.60 23.04
C ASN A 39 8.78 -12.97 21.65
N ASN A 40 9.05 -14.24 21.40
CA ASN A 40 9.53 -14.72 20.11
C ASN A 40 8.47 -14.64 19.00
N ASN A 41 7.33 -14.05 19.28
CA ASN A 41 6.29 -13.86 18.27
C ASN A 41 6.64 -12.66 17.37
N ARG A 42 6.60 -12.92 16.08
CA ARG A 42 6.74 -11.90 15.05
C ARG A 42 5.38 -11.27 14.76
N VAL A 43 5.36 -9.95 14.65
CA VAL A 43 4.17 -9.15 14.32
C VAL A 43 4.46 -8.29 13.11
N ILE A 44 3.54 -8.26 12.16
CA ILE A 44 3.59 -7.34 11.03
C ILE A 44 2.63 -6.19 11.31
N ILE A 45 3.12 -4.97 11.17
CA ILE A 45 2.29 -3.77 11.19
C ILE A 45 2.50 -3.05 9.87
N GLU A 46 1.45 -3.02 9.07
CA GLU A 46 1.41 -2.28 7.82
C GLU A 46 0.85 -0.89 8.05
N PHE A 47 1.55 0.13 7.56
CA PHE A 47 1.09 1.51 7.68
C PHE A 47 1.82 2.44 6.69
N SER A 48 1.30 3.66 6.54
CA SER A 48 1.67 4.67 5.55
C SER A 48 1.12 4.34 4.16
N SER A 49 1.71 3.40 3.45
CA SER A 49 1.23 2.81 2.18
C SER A 49 0.78 3.85 1.13
N PRO A 50 1.63 4.86 0.80
CA PRO A 50 1.27 5.87 -0.19
C PRO A 50 1.38 5.33 -1.61
N ASN A 51 0.63 5.93 -2.52
CA ASN A 51 0.76 5.66 -3.96
C ASN A 51 1.90 6.48 -4.56
N ILE A 52 2.66 5.85 -5.46
CA ILE A 52 3.69 6.52 -6.25
C ILE A 52 3.09 7.67 -7.08
N ALA A 53 3.87 8.73 -7.26
CA ALA A 53 3.53 9.95 -7.99
C ALA A 53 2.33 10.75 -7.43
N LYS A 54 1.91 10.44 -6.20
CA LYS A 54 0.90 11.21 -5.48
C LYS A 54 1.50 11.79 -4.21
N GLU A 55 0.98 12.96 -3.81
CA GLU A 55 1.36 13.56 -2.54
C GLU A 55 0.84 12.74 -1.36
N MET A 56 1.65 12.63 -0.32
CA MET A 56 1.17 12.22 0.98
C MET A 56 0.26 13.32 1.55
N HIS A 57 -0.88 12.93 2.04
CA HIS A 57 -1.83 13.85 2.67
C HIS A 57 -2.10 13.45 4.13
N VAL A 58 -2.90 14.24 4.83
CA VAL A 58 -3.21 14.04 6.26
C VAL A 58 -3.71 12.62 6.59
N GLY A 59 -4.39 11.96 5.65
CA GLY A 59 -4.83 10.57 5.83
C GLY A 59 -3.65 9.59 5.95
N HIS A 60 -2.63 9.74 5.09
CA HIS A 60 -1.39 8.95 5.17
C HIS A 60 -0.62 9.27 6.46
N LEU A 61 -0.52 10.56 6.82
CA LEU A 61 0.17 10.98 8.05
C LEU A 61 -0.49 10.37 9.29
N ARG A 62 -1.82 10.37 9.36
CA ARG A 62 -2.56 9.74 10.46
C ARG A 62 -2.26 8.25 10.58
N SER A 63 -2.36 7.51 9.47
CA SER A 63 -2.04 6.08 9.41
C SER A 63 -0.59 5.83 9.85
N THR A 64 0.34 6.64 9.36
CA THR A 64 1.77 6.55 9.66
C THR A 64 2.04 6.72 11.16
N ILE A 65 1.47 7.75 11.80
CA ILE A 65 1.66 8.01 13.24
C ILE A 65 1.05 6.91 14.10
N ILE A 66 -0.16 6.46 13.76
CA ILE A 66 -0.83 5.38 14.50
C ILE A 66 -0.03 4.08 14.39
N GLY A 67 0.36 3.70 13.18
CA GLY A 67 1.11 2.47 12.94
C GLY A 67 2.47 2.47 13.63
N ASP A 68 3.20 3.56 13.56
CA ASP A 68 4.49 3.69 14.24
C ASP A 68 4.34 3.63 15.77
N SER A 69 3.30 4.28 16.32
CA SER A 69 3.02 4.21 17.76
C SER A 69 2.71 2.79 18.23
N LEU A 70 1.90 2.04 17.46
CA LEU A 70 1.61 0.64 17.75
C LEU A 70 2.87 -0.22 17.66
N ALA A 71 3.70 0.00 16.63
CA ALA A 71 4.97 -0.70 16.46
C ALA A 71 5.89 -0.48 17.67
N ARG A 72 6.08 0.77 18.11
CA ARG A 72 6.89 1.10 19.29
C ARG A 72 6.37 0.44 20.57
N VAL A 73 5.06 0.40 20.76
CA VAL A 73 4.45 -0.28 21.94
C VAL A 73 4.71 -1.77 21.89
N LEU A 74 4.57 -2.42 20.75
CA LEU A 74 4.81 -3.86 20.62
C LEU A 74 6.30 -4.20 20.77
N GLU A 75 7.20 -3.42 20.17
CA GLU A 75 8.64 -3.55 20.37
C GLU A 75 9.01 -3.41 21.85
N PHE A 76 8.45 -2.40 22.53
CA PHE A 76 8.61 -2.23 23.97
C PHE A 76 8.10 -3.45 24.79
N ARG A 77 7.09 -4.15 24.27
CA ARG A 77 6.56 -5.39 24.85
C ARG A 77 7.38 -6.63 24.48
N GLY A 78 8.49 -6.46 23.74
CA GLY A 78 9.41 -7.53 23.37
C GLY A 78 9.02 -8.34 22.13
N TYR A 79 8.07 -7.86 21.33
CA TYR A 79 7.75 -8.48 20.04
C TYR A 79 8.78 -8.12 18.96
N GLU A 80 9.06 -9.05 18.04
CA GLU A 80 9.77 -8.74 16.80
C GLU A 80 8.78 -8.10 15.82
N VAL A 81 8.88 -6.78 15.59
CA VAL A 81 7.94 -6.06 14.75
C VAL A 81 8.52 -5.79 13.37
N LEU A 82 7.85 -6.28 12.33
CA LEU A 82 8.09 -5.88 10.95
C LEU A 82 7.18 -4.70 10.61
N ARG A 83 7.79 -3.53 10.41
CA ARG A 83 7.12 -2.29 10.01
C ARG A 83 7.03 -2.26 8.49
N LEU A 84 5.89 -2.56 7.93
CA LEU A 84 5.68 -2.73 6.50
C LEU A 84 5.07 -1.49 5.87
N ASN A 85 5.63 -1.07 4.74
CA ASN A 85 5.11 -0.01 3.89
C ASN A 85 4.68 -0.62 2.55
N HIS A 86 3.39 -0.82 2.36
CA HIS A 86 2.82 -1.39 1.14
C HIS A 86 2.54 -0.28 0.13
N VAL A 87 3.60 0.18 -0.53
CA VAL A 87 3.54 1.29 -1.48
C VAL A 87 2.81 0.86 -2.75
N GLY A 88 1.89 1.71 -3.23
CA GLY A 88 1.23 1.51 -4.53
C GLY A 88 2.16 1.84 -5.68
N ASP A 89 3.11 0.96 -5.96
CA ASP A 89 4.15 1.12 -6.98
C ASP A 89 3.89 0.31 -8.25
N TRP A 90 2.71 -0.27 -8.39
CA TRP A 90 2.30 -1.05 -9.54
C TRP A 90 0.88 -0.70 -9.99
N GLY A 91 0.54 -1.01 -11.24
CA GLY A 91 -0.81 -0.82 -11.76
C GLY A 91 -0.91 0.01 -13.03
N THR A 92 -2.13 0.12 -13.54
CA THR A 92 -2.42 0.75 -14.85
C THR A 92 -2.05 2.22 -14.94
N GLN A 93 -1.95 2.92 -13.81
CA GLN A 93 -1.52 4.32 -13.75
C GLN A 93 -0.09 4.51 -14.27
N PHE A 94 0.78 3.50 -14.16
CA PHE A 94 2.15 3.59 -14.64
C PHE A 94 2.22 3.65 -16.15
N GLY A 95 1.27 3.06 -16.89
CA GLY A 95 1.22 3.19 -18.33
C GLY A 95 1.20 4.66 -18.78
N MET A 96 0.31 5.48 -18.23
CA MET A 96 0.23 6.91 -18.58
C MET A 96 1.46 7.69 -18.11
N LEU A 97 2.01 7.37 -16.94
CA LEU A 97 3.18 8.07 -16.40
C LEU A 97 4.43 7.76 -17.20
N ILE A 98 4.65 6.50 -17.57
CA ILE A 98 5.78 6.06 -18.37
C ILE A 98 5.67 6.64 -19.80
N THR A 99 4.49 6.57 -20.42
CA THR A 99 4.26 7.16 -21.74
C THR A 99 4.55 8.67 -21.72
N HIS A 100 4.07 9.36 -20.69
CA HIS A 100 4.32 10.78 -20.53
C HIS A 100 5.82 11.08 -20.36
N LEU A 101 6.52 10.29 -19.53
CA LEU A 101 7.96 10.42 -19.32
C LEU A 101 8.75 10.23 -20.61
N LYS A 102 8.45 9.19 -21.37
CA LYS A 102 9.09 8.89 -22.67
C LYS A 102 8.92 10.00 -23.69
N GLU A 103 7.80 10.73 -23.66
CA GLU A 103 7.50 11.81 -24.60
C GLU A 103 8.04 13.19 -24.18
N VAL A 104 8.08 13.51 -22.86
CA VAL A 104 8.48 14.85 -22.41
C VAL A 104 9.92 14.91 -21.87
N LEU A 105 10.49 13.77 -21.46
CA LEU A 105 11.82 13.67 -20.89
C LEU A 105 12.53 12.39 -21.37
N PRO A 106 12.64 12.14 -22.69
CA PRO A 106 13.24 10.91 -23.22
C PRO A 106 14.69 10.73 -22.79
N GLU A 107 15.44 11.81 -22.59
CA GLU A 107 16.82 11.81 -22.11
C GLU A 107 16.95 11.18 -20.71
N ALA A 108 15.90 11.22 -19.88
CA ALA A 108 15.90 10.62 -18.56
C ALA A 108 16.10 9.09 -18.58
N LEU A 109 15.83 8.45 -19.71
CA LEU A 109 15.97 7.00 -19.88
C LEU A 109 17.40 6.59 -20.22
N HIS A 110 18.22 7.52 -20.73
CA HIS A 110 19.53 7.24 -21.32
C HIS A 110 20.70 7.83 -20.52
N THR A 111 20.41 8.72 -19.56
CA THR A 111 21.46 9.32 -18.74
C THR A 111 21.70 8.53 -17.47
N LYS A 112 22.97 8.46 -17.02
CA LYS A 112 23.33 7.94 -15.69
C LYS A 112 23.15 8.99 -14.60
N ASP A 113 22.99 10.24 -15.00
CA ASP A 113 22.74 11.33 -14.06
C ASP A 113 21.31 11.26 -13.55
N VAL A 114 21.13 11.60 -12.29
CA VAL A 114 19.82 11.59 -11.63
C VAL A 114 18.99 12.71 -12.25
N VAL A 115 18.10 12.36 -13.19
CA VAL A 115 17.09 13.30 -13.68
C VAL A 115 16.06 13.48 -12.55
N GLU A 116 16.03 14.68 -11.99
CA GLU A 116 15.03 15.04 -10.99
C GLU A 116 13.77 15.57 -11.69
N ILE A 117 12.66 14.89 -11.45
CA ILE A 117 11.35 15.44 -11.78
C ILE A 117 10.98 16.38 -10.64
N SER A 118 11.24 17.67 -10.83
CA SER A 118 11.12 18.70 -9.78
C SER A 118 9.72 18.81 -9.17
N ASP A 119 8.68 18.48 -9.95
CA ASP A 119 7.29 18.48 -9.50
C ASP A 119 6.55 17.24 -10.04
N LEU A 120 6.71 16.14 -9.30
CA LEU A 120 6.11 14.86 -9.67
C LEU A 120 4.58 14.89 -9.63
N VAL A 121 3.99 15.71 -8.79
CA VAL A 121 2.54 15.87 -8.67
C VAL A 121 1.97 16.56 -9.90
N ASN A 122 2.62 17.63 -10.35
CA ASN A 122 2.23 18.32 -11.58
C ASN A 122 2.44 17.40 -12.80
N PHE A 123 3.54 16.66 -12.82
CA PHE A 123 3.81 15.65 -13.84
C PHE A 123 2.66 14.61 -13.91
N TYR A 124 2.22 14.10 -12.75
CA TYR A 124 1.06 13.20 -12.69
C TYR A 124 -0.22 13.85 -13.23
N ARG A 125 -0.50 15.12 -12.83
CA ARG A 125 -1.70 15.85 -13.30
C ARG A 125 -1.69 16.03 -14.82
N GLN A 126 -0.54 16.36 -15.40
CA GLN A 126 -0.39 16.51 -16.84
C GLN A 126 -0.61 15.17 -17.56
N ALA A 127 0.02 14.10 -17.11
CA ALA A 127 -0.18 12.76 -17.66
C ALA A 127 -1.65 12.34 -17.58
N LYS A 128 -2.30 12.58 -16.44
CA LYS A 128 -3.72 12.24 -16.23
C LYS A 128 -4.64 13.04 -17.15
N LYS A 129 -4.41 14.36 -17.28
CA LYS A 129 -5.18 15.20 -18.18
C LYS A 129 -5.09 14.70 -19.63
N ARG A 130 -3.87 14.39 -20.10
CA ARG A 130 -3.67 13.83 -21.43
C ARG A 130 -4.37 12.49 -21.60
N PHE A 131 -4.30 11.64 -20.59
CA PHE A 131 -4.97 10.34 -20.64
C PHE A 131 -6.50 10.47 -20.75
N ASP A 132 -7.09 11.50 -20.14
CA ASP A 132 -8.53 11.72 -20.20
C ASP A 132 -8.99 12.40 -21.50
N GLU A 133 -8.15 13.22 -22.12
CA GLU A 133 -8.50 14.07 -23.27
C GLU A 133 -7.98 13.54 -24.62
N ASP A 134 -6.94 12.69 -24.64
CA ASP A 134 -6.25 12.22 -25.87
C ASP A 134 -6.36 10.70 -26.03
N GLN A 135 -7.18 10.27 -26.97
CA GLN A 135 -7.39 8.84 -27.27
C GLN A 135 -6.11 8.13 -27.75
N ILE A 136 -5.24 8.85 -28.47
CA ILE A 136 -3.98 8.26 -28.98
C ILE A 136 -3.04 8.02 -27.80
N PHE A 137 -2.91 9.01 -26.91
CA PHE A 137 -2.12 8.88 -25.70
C PHE A 137 -2.69 7.77 -24.77
N GLN A 138 -4.00 7.67 -24.67
CA GLN A 138 -4.66 6.61 -23.87
C GLN A 138 -4.30 5.22 -24.41
N ASN A 139 -4.33 5.01 -25.72
CA ASN A 139 -3.97 3.73 -26.33
C ASN A 139 -2.47 3.39 -26.13
N LYS A 140 -1.58 4.37 -26.33
CA LYS A 140 -0.15 4.22 -26.00
C LYS A 140 0.06 3.83 -24.55
N SER A 141 -0.65 4.51 -23.63
CA SER A 141 -0.56 4.24 -22.19
C SER A 141 -1.01 2.83 -21.82
N ARG A 142 -2.06 2.32 -22.46
CA ARG A 142 -2.50 0.93 -22.26
C ARG A 142 -1.45 -0.08 -22.76
N ASN A 143 -0.87 0.17 -23.92
CA ASN A 143 0.22 -0.66 -24.45
C ASN A 143 1.46 -0.61 -23.54
N GLU A 144 1.74 0.54 -22.95
CA GLU A 144 2.87 0.71 -22.04
C GLU A 144 2.71 -0.10 -20.74
N VAL A 145 1.46 -0.29 -20.26
CA VAL A 145 1.19 -1.22 -19.14
C VAL A 145 1.60 -2.65 -19.51
N VAL A 146 1.27 -3.06 -20.74
CA VAL A 146 1.64 -4.40 -21.23
C VAL A 146 3.16 -4.54 -21.36
N ASN A 147 3.84 -3.51 -21.89
CA ASN A 147 5.30 -3.49 -22.01
C ASN A 147 5.96 -3.61 -20.62
N LEU A 148 5.51 -2.81 -19.65
CA LEU A 148 6.01 -2.87 -18.28
C LEU A 148 5.82 -4.27 -17.66
N GLN A 149 4.65 -4.86 -17.84
CA GLN A 149 4.35 -6.19 -17.32
C GLN A 149 5.14 -7.30 -18.01
N ALA A 150 5.46 -7.12 -19.29
CA ALA A 150 6.33 -8.01 -20.07
C ALA A 150 7.82 -7.85 -19.74
N GLY A 151 8.19 -6.86 -18.94
CA GLY A 151 9.58 -6.63 -18.53
C GLY A 151 10.41 -5.85 -19.53
N ASP A 152 9.78 -5.04 -20.38
CA ASP A 152 10.49 -4.14 -21.30
C ASP A 152 11.47 -3.24 -20.55
N GLN A 153 12.70 -3.16 -21.05
CA GLN A 153 13.80 -2.52 -20.32
C GLN A 153 13.59 -1.01 -20.14
N GLU A 154 13.12 -0.32 -21.17
CA GLU A 154 12.88 1.13 -21.10
C GLU A 154 11.72 1.43 -20.15
N SER A 155 10.65 0.64 -20.21
CA SER A 155 9.51 0.75 -19.31
C SER A 155 9.91 0.53 -17.85
N LEU A 156 10.78 -0.45 -17.59
CA LEU A 156 11.32 -0.72 -16.25
C LEU A 156 12.24 0.40 -15.75
N ILE A 157 13.05 1.00 -16.62
CA ILE A 157 13.90 2.16 -16.28
C ILE A 157 13.02 3.35 -15.90
N ALA A 158 12.03 3.67 -16.73
CA ALA A 158 11.08 4.75 -16.49
C ALA A 158 10.31 4.53 -15.17
N TRP A 159 9.80 3.32 -14.95
CA TRP A 159 9.12 2.94 -13.73
C TRP A 159 9.99 3.11 -12.48
N LYS A 160 11.24 2.63 -12.52
CA LYS A 160 12.19 2.78 -11.41
C LYS A 160 12.48 4.25 -11.10
N LEU A 161 12.63 5.09 -12.13
CA LEU A 161 12.87 6.52 -11.96
C LEU A 161 11.70 7.19 -11.23
N LEU A 162 10.46 6.97 -11.69
CA LEU A 162 9.25 7.51 -11.07
C LEU A 162 9.09 7.05 -9.61
N CYS A 163 9.32 5.76 -9.36
CA CYS A 163 9.26 5.20 -8.02
C CYS A 163 10.34 5.80 -7.10
N ASN A 164 11.57 5.91 -7.57
CA ASN A 164 12.66 6.46 -6.78
C ASN A 164 12.45 7.94 -6.44
N GLN A 165 11.89 8.71 -7.37
CA GLN A 165 11.57 10.10 -7.11
C GLN A 165 10.50 10.24 -6.01
N SER A 166 9.44 9.43 -6.06
CA SER A 166 8.42 9.42 -5.01
C SER A 166 8.98 9.00 -3.66
N ARG A 167 9.84 7.97 -3.63
CA ARG A 167 10.49 7.50 -2.40
C ARG A 167 11.32 8.59 -1.73
N LYS A 168 12.03 9.42 -2.50
CA LYS A 168 12.77 10.56 -1.95
C LYS A 168 11.86 11.53 -1.19
N GLU A 169 10.68 11.81 -1.74
CA GLU A 169 9.72 12.72 -1.10
C GLU A 169 9.10 12.09 0.16
N PHE A 170 8.72 10.81 0.11
CA PHE A 170 8.20 10.10 1.28
C PHE A 170 9.24 10.00 2.39
N GLN A 171 10.50 9.75 2.02
CA GLN A 171 11.60 9.61 2.98
C GLN A 171 11.84 10.89 3.78
N LYS A 172 11.69 12.07 3.17
CA LYS A 172 11.78 13.36 3.91
C LYS A 172 10.78 13.44 5.07
N ILE A 173 9.59 12.89 4.88
CA ILE A 173 8.53 12.87 5.90
C ILE A 173 8.88 11.82 6.98
N TYR A 174 9.31 10.63 6.56
CA TYR A 174 9.70 9.57 7.51
C TYR A 174 10.90 9.97 8.37
N ASP A 175 11.90 10.59 7.78
CA ASP A 175 13.07 11.10 8.51
C ASP A 175 12.68 12.17 9.53
N ARG A 176 11.79 13.10 9.14
CA ARG A 176 11.30 14.14 10.06
C ARG A 176 10.52 13.58 11.25
N LEU A 177 9.86 12.44 11.08
CA LEU A 177 9.07 11.76 12.12
C LEU A 177 9.84 10.68 12.85
N ASP A 178 11.13 10.44 12.51
CA ASP A 178 11.95 9.32 13.01
C ASP A 178 11.23 7.96 12.82
N ILE A 179 10.69 7.74 11.64
CA ILE A 179 9.96 6.52 11.29
C ILE A 179 10.81 5.66 10.35
N LYS A 180 10.96 4.40 10.72
CA LYS A 180 11.67 3.40 9.92
C LYS A 180 10.66 2.40 9.39
N LEU A 181 10.70 2.16 8.07
CA LEU A 181 9.80 1.26 7.36
C LEU A 181 10.59 0.31 6.47
N THR A 182 10.07 -0.89 6.31
CA THR A 182 10.50 -1.85 5.29
C THR A 182 9.51 -1.77 4.15
N GLU A 183 9.94 -1.28 3.00
CA GLU A 183 9.08 -1.20 1.83
C GLU A 183 8.89 -2.57 1.20
N ARG A 184 7.63 -2.94 0.96
CA ARG A 184 7.20 -4.03 0.10
C ARG A 184 5.98 -3.56 -0.65
N GLY A 185 6.22 -2.87 -1.77
CA GLY A 185 5.16 -2.37 -2.63
C GLY A 185 4.41 -3.48 -3.36
N GLU A 186 3.36 -3.10 -4.07
CA GLU A 186 2.56 -4.03 -4.88
C GLU A 186 3.42 -4.84 -5.84
N SER A 187 4.45 -4.22 -6.45
CA SER A 187 5.38 -4.87 -7.37
C SER A 187 6.15 -6.04 -6.76
N PHE A 188 6.39 -6.01 -5.44
CA PHE A 188 7.07 -7.10 -4.73
C PHE A 188 6.30 -8.42 -4.83
N TYR A 189 4.98 -8.35 -4.89
CA TYR A 189 4.09 -9.52 -4.86
C TYR A 189 3.82 -10.11 -6.25
N ASN A 190 4.20 -9.44 -7.34
CA ASN A 190 3.96 -9.91 -8.71
C ASN A 190 4.39 -11.35 -8.95
N LYS A 191 5.52 -11.77 -8.37
CA LYS A 191 6.04 -13.14 -8.49
C LYS A 191 5.19 -14.21 -7.81
N PHE A 192 4.30 -13.83 -6.91
CA PHE A 192 3.43 -14.74 -6.17
C PHE A 192 2.01 -14.86 -6.75
N LEU A 193 1.62 -13.93 -7.65
CA LEU A 193 0.24 -13.85 -8.13
C LEU A 193 -0.22 -15.09 -8.88
N VAL A 194 0.69 -15.76 -9.59
CA VAL A 194 0.40 -17.04 -10.27
C VAL A 194 0.08 -18.15 -9.26
N ASP A 195 0.79 -18.18 -8.15
CA ASP A 195 0.57 -19.18 -7.09
C ASP A 195 -0.77 -18.91 -6.38
N VAL A 196 -1.14 -17.62 -6.17
CA VAL A 196 -2.47 -17.25 -5.65
C VAL A 196 -3.58 -17.84 -6.53
N ILE A 197 -3.49 -17.66 -7.86
CA ILE A 197 -4.48 -18.23 -8.79
C ILE A 197 -4.55 -19.76 -8.64
N LYS A 198 -3.40 -20.42 -8.55
CA LYS A 198 -3.31 -21.87 -8.42
C LYS A 198 -3.96 -22.35 -7.11
N ASP A 199 -3.68 -21.68 -6.02
CA ASP A 199 -4.25 -22.02 -4.71
C ASP A 199 -5.76 -21.84 -4.68
N LEU A 200 -6.27 -20.73 -5.25
CA LEU A 200 -7.69 -20.49 -5.35
C LEU A 200 -8.42 -21.50 -6.25
N LYS A 201 -7.77 -21.94 -7.34
CA LYS A 201 -8.27 -23.03 -8.20
C LYS A 201 -8.35 -24.35 -7.43
N ASN A 202 -7.30 -24.70 -6.72
CA ASN A 202 -7.24 -25.93 -5.93
C ASN A 202 -8.32 -25.98 -4.83
N LYS A 203 -8.71 -24.81 -4.32
CA LYS A 203 -9.79 -24.64 -3.33
C LYS A 203 -11.18 -24.54 -3.96
N ASN A 204 -11.31 -24.63 -5.30
CA ASN A 204 -12.54 -24.48 -6.04
C ASN A 204 -13.27 -23.14 -5.77
N LEU A 205 -12.53 -22.07 -5.53
CA LEU A 205 -13.07 -20.75 -5.24
C LEU A 205 -13.21 -19.86 -6.48
N LEU A 206 -12.55 -20.20 -7.60
CA LEU A 206 -12.60 -19.41 -8.82
C LEU A 206 -13.74 -19.83 -9.75
N ILE A 207 -14.47 -18.83 -10.21
CA ILE A 207 -15.55 -18.96 -11.21
C ILE A 207 -15.15 -18.10 -12.41
N ASN A 208 -15.31 -18.65 -13.63
CA ASN A 208 -15.14 -17.84 -14.83
C ASN A 208 -16.41 -17.02 -15.05
N ASP A 209 -16.27 -15.71 -15.05
CA ASP A 209 -17.34 -14.75 -15.36
C ASP A 209 -16.85 -13.79 -16.45
N GLN A 210 -17.50 -13.82 -17.61
CA GLN A 210 -17.19 -13.00 -18.79
C GLN A 210 -15.69 -13.03 -19.18
N GLY A 211 -15.04 -14.19 -19.04
CA GLY A 211 -13.63 -14.40 -19.35
C GLY A 211 -12.67 -14.03 -18.22
N ALA A 212 -13.14 -13.41 -17.15
CA ALA A 212 -12.34 -13.13 -15.96
C ALA A 212 -12.45 -14.27 -14.92
N GLN A 213 -11.41 -14.45 -14.10
CA GLN A 213 -11.45 -15.34 -12.94
C GLN A 213 -11.94 -14.56 -11.73
N CYS A 214 -13.07 -14.95 -11.17
CA CYS A 214 -13.74 -14.20 -10.11
C CYS A 214 -14.03 -15.07 -8.89
N ILE A 215 -14.17 -14.43 -7.74
CA ILE A 215 -14.73 -15.01 -6.50
C ILE A 215 -16.02 -14.27 -6.20
N PHE A 216 -17.08 -15.00 -5.87
CA PHE A 216 -18.31 -14.44 -5.34
C PHE A 216 -18.43 -14.80 -3.86
N LEU A 217 -18.62 -13.80 -3.03
CA LEU A 217 -18.81 -13.99 -1.59
C LEU A 217 -20.32 -13.95 -1.27
N ASP A 218 -20.76 -14.86 -0.44
CA ASP A 218 -22.14 -14.90 0.02
C ASP A 218 -22.52 -13.59 0.73
N GLY A 219 -23.65 -13.00 0.34
CA GLY A 219 -24.17 -11.77 0.92
C GLY A 219 -23.51 -10.48 0.41
N VAL A 220 -22.48 -10.55 -0.43
CA VAL A 220 -21.88 -9.36 -1.07
C VAL A 220 -22.60 -9.07 -2.38
N VAL A 221 -23.38 -7.99 -2.38
CA VAL A 221 -24.16 -7.57 -3.54
C VAL A 221 -23.79 -6.15 -3.97
N GLY A 222 -23.84 -5.91 -5.28
CA GLY A 222 -23.67 -4.59 -5.86
C GLY A 222 -24.87 -3.67 -5.61
N LYS A 223 -24.77 -2.44 -6.08
CA LYS A 223 -25.86 -1.44 -5.98
C LYS A 223 -27.15 -1.85 -6.70
N ASP A 224 -27.02 -2.74 -7.66
CA ASP A 224 -28.12 -3.33 -8.44
C ASP A 224 -28.73 -4.59 -7.79
N GLY A 225 -28.28 -4.95 -6.58
CA GLY A 225 -28.72 -6.14 -5.84
C GLY A 225 -28.18 -7.47 -6.37
N LYS A 226 -27.32 -7.46 -7.40
CA LYS A 226 -26.70 -8.68 -7.93
C LYS A 226 -25.43 -9.03 -7.17
N PRO A 227 -25.04 -10.33 -7.11
CA PRO A 227 -23.75 -10.73 -6.55
C PRO A 227 -22.62 -9.95 -7.20
N GLN A 228 -21.75 -9.35 -6.39
CA GLN A 228 -20.62 -8.57 -6.88
C GLN A 228 -19.38 -9.45 -6.96
N PRO A 229 -18.77 -9.63 -8.15
CA PRO A 229 -17.55 -10.41 -8.29
C PRO A 229 -16.32 -9.67 -7.72
N ILE A 230 -15.47 -10.40 -7.03
CA ILE A 230 -14.08 -9.98 -6.77
C ILE A 230 -13.25 -10.52 -7.93
N ILE A 231 -12.78 -9.64 -8.80
CA ILE A 231 -11.97 -10.03 -9.95
C ILE A 231 -10.57 -10.34 -9.47
N ILE A 232 -10.17 -11.59 -9.61
CA ILE A 232 -8.84 -12.10 -9.27
C ILE A 232 -7.91 -12.01 -10.47
N GLN A 233 -8.40 -12.38 -11.66
CA GLN A 233 -7.66 -12.20 -12.90
C GLN A 233 -8.61 -11.69 -13.98
N LYS A 234 -8.20 -10.61 -14.64
CA LYS A 234 -8.96 -10.01 -15.73
C LYS A 234 -8.99 -10.92 -16.96
N SER A 235 -9.91 -10.66 -17.87
CA SER A 235 -10.03 -11.39 -19.14
C SER A 235 -8.78 -11.24 -20.05
N ASP A 236 -8.02 -10.15 -19.91
CA ASP A 236 -6.75 -9.91 -20.59
C ASP A 236 -5.56 -10.60 -19.91
N GLY A 237 -5.78 -11.36 -18.84
CA GLY A 237 -4.74 -12.02 -18.04
C GLY A 237 -4.11 -11.15 -16.95
N GLY A 238 -4.44 -9.85 -16.90
CA GLY A 238 -3.90 -8.91 -15.92
C GLY A 238 -4.45 -9.14 -14.51
N PHE A 239 -3.71 -8.66 -13.53
CA PHE A 239 -4.09 -8.70 -12.12
C PHE A 239 -4.54 -7.31 -11.63
N ASN A 240 -5.21 -7.28 -10.49
CA ASN A 240 -5.59 -6.05 -9.79
C ASN A 240 -5.22 -6.12 -8.30
N TYR A 241 -5.57 -5.09 -7.55
CA TYR A 241 -5.24 -4.98 -6.14
C TYR A 241 -5.74 -6.17 -5.30
N ALA A 242 -6.92 -6.74 -5.61
CA ALA A 242 -7.44 -7.89 -4.85
C ALA A 242 -6.50 -9.10 -4.90
N THR A 243 -5.86 -9.32 -6.06
CA THR A 243 -4.91 -10.43 -6.22
C THR A 243 -3.59 -10.13 -5.53
N THR A 244 -3.14 -8.88 -5.58
CA THR A 244 -1.93 -8.44 -4.89
C THR A 244 -2.10 -8.54 -3.38
N ASP A 245 -3.25 -8.14 -2.85
CA ASP A 245 -3.57 -8.25 -1.42
C ASP A 245 -3.57 -9.70 -0.96
N LEU A 246 -4.17 -10.62 -1.75
CA LEU A 246 -4.11 -12.06 -1.47
C LEU A 246 -2.69 -12.62 -1.55
N GLY A 247 -1.84 -12.07 -2.42
CA GLY A 247 -0.44 -12.44 -2.49
C GLY A 247 0.42 -11.88 -1.35
N ALA A 248 -0.10 -10.89 -0.61
CA ALA A 248 0.56 -10.27 0.53
C ALA A 248 0.25 -10.96 1.86
N ILE A 249 -0.83 -11.73 1.93
CA ILE A 249 -1.27 -12.50 3.09
C ILE A 249 -0.60 -13.88 3.09
#